data_4d2161cad25121533b05544ccd952fb8
#
_entry.id   4d2161cad25121533b05544ccd952fb8
#
_cell.length_a   1.000
_cell.length_b   1.000
_cell.length_c   1.000
_cell.angle_alpha   90.00
_cell.angle_beta   90.00
_cell.angle_gamma   90.00
#
_symmetry.space_group_name_H-M   'P 1'
#
loop_
_entity.id
_entity.type
_entity.pdbx_description
1 polymer ?
#
loop_
_entity_poly.entity_id
_entity_poly.type
_entity_poly.pdbx_seq_one_letter_code
_entity_poly.pdbx_strand_id
1 'polypeptide(L)'
;MKFKNFIKIFFAILFVFVSTHSYAKTIKWSMQGDSLTLDPHAQNEGPTTQVSRQVYEALVTRGLDMSIEPQLATDWKTTDPNTWVFNLRKGVKFSDGTDMTAKDVVFSILRAKQPLSLIHI
;
A
#
# COMPACT_ATOMS: atom_id res chain seq x y z
N MET A 1 24.65 -43.32 -27.09
CA MET A 1 23.36 -43.02 -26.44
C MET A 1 23.47 -42.75 -24.94
N LYS A 2 24.42 -43.32 -24.20
CA LYS A 2 24.58 -43.16 -22.74
C LYS A 2 25.14 -41.80 -22.30
N PHE A 3 26.06 -41.19 -23.06
CA PHE A 3 26.72 -39.92 -22.69
C PHE A 3 25.76 -38.68 -22.70
N LYS A 4 24.85 -38.61 -23.68
CA LYS A 4 23.83 -37.53 -23.74
C LYS A 4 22.85 -37.56 -22.57
N ASN A 5 22.53 -38.75 -22.06
CA ASN A 5 21.63 -38.87 -20.89
C ASN A 5 22.35 -38.48 -19.59
N PHE A 6 23.66 -38.76 -19.49
CA PHE A 6 24.47 -38.34 -18.35
C PHE A 6 24.56 -36.83 -18.24
N ILE A 7 24.75 -36.12 -19.36
CA ILE A 7 24.76 -34.65 -19.39
C ILE A 7 23.40 -34.08 -18.94
N LYS A 8 22.27 -34.65 -19.39
CA LYS A 8 20.94 -34.21 -18.97
C LYS A 8 20.70 -34.39 -17.47
N ILE A 9 21.13 -35.52 -16.92
CA ILE A 9 21.00 -35.80 -15.49
C ILE A 9 21.90 -34.86 -14.68
N PHE A 10 23.12 -34.58 -15.14
CA PHE A 10 24.02 -33.61 -14.49
C PHE A 10 23.43 -32.20 -14.46
N PHE A 11 22.83 -31.71 -15.56
CA PHE A 11 22.17 -30.42 -15.60
C PHE A 11 20.89 -30.40 -14.76
N ALA A 12 20.12 -31.48 -14.68
CA ALA A 12 18.96 -31.57 -13.83
C ALA A 12 19.33 -31.53 -12.33
N ILE A 13 20.41 -32.20 -11.94
CA ILE A 13 20.92 -32.14 -10.57
C ILE A 13 21.46 -30.75 -10.24
N LEU A 14 22.20 -30.13 -11.16
CA LEU A 14 22.70 -28.77 -10.99
C LEU A 14 21.58 -27.76 -10.81
N PHE A 15 20.45 -27.93 -11.52
CA PHE A 15 19.26 -27.06 -11.40
C PHE A 15 18.56 -27.18 -10.04
N VAL A 16 18.60 -28.36 -9.42
CA VAL A 16 18.02 -28.57 -8.07
C VAL A 16 18.87 -27.90 -6.98
N PHE A 17 20.20 -27.81 -7.17
CA PHE A 17 21.09 -27.14 -6.20
C PHE A 17 21.06 -25.59 -6.27
N VAL A 18 20.49 -25.00 -7.32
CA VAL A 18 20.34 -23.53 -7.45
C VAL A 18 19.05 -23.01 -6.78
N SER A 19 18.31 -23.87 -6.07
CA SER A 19 17.23 -23.43 -5.20
C SER A 19 17.79 -22.54 -4.09
N THR A 20 17.97 -21.25 -4.38
CA THR A 20 18.36 -20.25 -3.40
C THR A 20 17.29 -20.23 -2.32
N HIS A 21 17.60 -20.70 -1.13
CA HIS A 21 16.75 -20.56 0.03
C HIS A 21 16.66 -19.07 0.34
N SER A 22 15.59 -18.42 -0.12
CA SER A 22 15.27 -17.06 0.27
C SER A 22 14.87 -17.08 1.74
N TYR A 23 15.80 -16.78 2.63
CA TYR A 23 15.48 -16.54 4.03
C TYR A 23 14.83 -15.18 4.16
N ALA A 24 13.53 -15.16 4.41
CA ALA A 24 12.85 -13.92 4.78
C ALA A 24 13.46 -13.40 6.10
N LYS A 25 14.04 -12.21 6.07
CA LYS A 25 14.55 -11.56 7.28
C LYS A 25 13.40 -10.91 8.02
N THR A 26 13.25 -11.24 9.30
CA THR A 26 12.28 -10.60 10.17
C THR A 26 12.81 -9.23 10.59
N ILE A 27 12.05 -8.18 10.30
CA ILE A 27 12.31 -6.83 10.83
C ILE A 27 11.47 -6.69 12.10
N LYS A 28 12.12 -6.33 13.21
CA LYS A 28 11.47 -5.97 14.47
C LYS A 28 11.63 -4.47 14.67
N TRP A 29 10.55 -3.81 15.00
CA TRP A 29 10.53 -2.38 15.30
C TRP A 29 9.59 -2.12 16.47
N SER A 30 9.81 -1.02 17.18
CA SER A 30 8.98 -0.61 18.30
C SER A 30 8.51 0.83 18.11
N MET A 31 7.36 1.13 18.67
CA MET A 31 6.75 2.46 18.68
C MET A 31 6.48 2.90 20.11
N GLN A 32 6.18 4.17 20.31
CA GLN A 32 5.84 4.75 21.60
C GLN A 32 4.51 4.25 22.16
N GLY A 33 3.63 3.71 21.32
CA GLY A 33 2.33 3.14 21.68
C GLY A 33 1.87 2.12 20.65
N ASP A 34 0.82 1.38 20.96
CA ASP A 34 0.20 0.43 20.04
C ASP A 34 -0.93 1.08 19.24
N SER A 35 -1.28 0.49 18.10
CA SER A 35 -2.43 0.91 17.31
C SER A 35 -3.72 0.50 18.02
N LEU A 36 -4.65 1.45 18.17
CA LEU A 36 -5.95 1.18 18.78
C LEU A 36 -6.92 0.48 17.82
N THR A 37 -6.69 0.61 16.53
CA THR A 37 -7.53 0.04 15.47
C THR A 37 -6.76 -0.04 14.17
N LEU A 38 -7.23 -0.88 13.24
CA LEU A 38 -6.77 -0.89 11.85
C LEU A 38 -7.75 -0.18 10.91
N ASP A 39 -8.85 0.39 11.44
CA ASP A 39 -9.76 1.20 10.65
C ASP A 39 -9.14 2.60 10.42
N PRO A 40 -8.83 2.98 9.16
CA PRO A 40 -8.15 4.24 8.86
C PRO A 40 -8.99 5.48 9.15
N HIS A 41 -10.29 5.33 9.40
CA HIS A 41 -11.22 6.43 9.68
C HIS A 41 -11.67 6.50 11.15
N ALA A 42 -11.24 5.56 11.99
CA ALA A 42 -11.74 5.45 13.37
C ALA A 42 -10.91 6.23 14.40
N GLN A 43 -9.64 6.55 14.08
CA GLN A 43 -8.72 7.23 15.00
C GLN A 43 -7.81 8.20 14.26
N ASN A 44 -7.41 9.27 14.96
CA ASN A 44 -6.48 10.28 14.44
C ASN A 44 -5.33 10.53 15.43
N GLU A 45 -4.69 9.47 15.89
CA GLU A 45 -3.55 9.53 16.79
C GLU A 45 -2.31 8.91 16.14
N GLY A 46 -1.12 9.31 16.65
CA GLY A 46 0.17 8.99 16.01
C GLY A 46 0.43 7.52 15.75
N PRO A 47 0.37 6.63 16.77
CA PRO A 47 0.66 5.21 16.61
C PRO A 47 -0.27 4.52 15.60
N THR A 48 -1.58 4.74 15.66
CA THR A 48 -2.55 4.19 14.70
C THR A 48 -2.26 4.70 13.27
N THR A 49 -1.98 5.99 13.11
CA THR A 49 -1.63 6.57 11.80
C THR A 49 -0.35 5.95 11.23
N GLN A 50 0.67 5.71 12.06
CA GLN A 50 1.91 5.06 11.60
C GLN A 50 1.67 3.63 11.10
N VAL A 51 0.87 2.84 11.81
CA VAL A 51 0.50 1.48 11.40
C VAL A 51 -0.36 1.52 10.13
N SER A 52 -1.38 2.38 10.10
CA SER A 52 -2.29 2.51 8.95
C SER A 52 -1.54 2.84 7.65
N ARG A 53 -0.52 3.69 7.70
CA ARG A 53 0.31 4.04 6.55
C ARG A 53 1.18 2.88 6.01
N GLN A 54 1.36 1.80 6.77
CA GLN A 54 2.03 0.59 6.28
C GLN A 54 1.09 -0.35 5.51
N VAL A 55 -0.22 -0.15 5.66
CA VAL A 55 -1.27 -1.04 5.12
C VAL A 55 -2.09 -0.34 4.04
N TYR A 56 -2.36 0.96 4.20
CA TYR A 56 -3.21 1.75 3.31
C TYR A 56 -2.43 2.81 2.56
N GLU A 57 -2.81 3.04 1.32
CA GLU A 57 -2.35 4.15 0.51
C GLU A 57 -3.36 5.29 0.53
N ALA A 58 -2.85 6.53 0.46
CA ALA A 58 -3.67 7.73 0.39
C ALA A 58 -3.68 8.31 -1.03
N LEU A 59 -4.52 9.32 -1.29
CA LEU A 59 -4.48 10.07 -2.55
C LEU A 59 -3.14 10.78 -2.73
N VAL A 60 -2.67 11.38 -1.65
CA VAL A 60 -1.40 12.12 -1.58
C VAL A 60 -0.67 11.74 -0.29
N THR A 61 0.63 11.92 -0.27
CA THR A 61 1.46 11.69 0.92
C THR A 61 2.30 12.91 1.26
N ARG A 62 3.07 12.85 2.34
CA ARG A 62 4.07 13.87 2.70
C ARG A 62 5.47 13.35 2.42
N GLY A 63 6.24 14.12 1.67
CA GLY A 63 7.66 13.91 1.47
C GLY A 63 8.48 14.18 2.73
N LEU A 64 9.77 13.88 2.68
CA LEU A 64 10.69 14.12 3.79
C LEU A 64 10.85 15.61 4.11
N ASP A 65 10.69 16.47 3.14
CA ASP A 65 10.70 17.94 3.25
C ASP A 65 9.33 18.52 3.63
N MET A 66 8.35 17.66 3.97
CA MET A 66 6.97 17.99 4.29
C MET A 66 6.15 18.49 3.09
N SER A 67 6.67 18.43 1.85
CA SER A 67 5.91 18.70 0.64
C SER A 67 4.79 17.67 0.44
N ILE A 68 3.76 18.04 -0.32
CA ILE A 68 2.71 17.11 -0.69
C ILE A 68 3.11 16.40 -1.98
N GLU A 69 3.20 15.08 -1.92
CA GLU A 69 3.63 14.22 -3.02
C GLU A 69 2.47 13.36 -3.55
N PRO A 70 2.46 13.06 -4.87
CA PRO A 70 1.51 12.12 -5.47
C PRO A 70 1.63 10.72 -4.88
N GLN A 71 0.47 10.03 -4.67
CA GLN A 71 0.43 8.61 -4.32
C GLN A 71 -0.62 7.88 -5.18
N LEU A 72 -1.87 7.71 -4.73
CA LEU A 72 -2.95 7.18 -5.58
C LEU A 72 -3.47 8.23 -6.57
N ALA A 73 -3.35 9.52 -6.25
CA ALA A 73 -3.51 10.59 -7.22
C ALA A 73 -2.17 10.89 -7.90
N THR A 74 -2.18 11.10 -9.21
CA THR A 74 -1.00 11.50 -9.99
C THR A 74 -0.77 13.00 -9.96
N ASP A 75 -1.83 13.76 -9.87
CA ASP A 75 -1.85 15.21 -9.79
C ASP A 75 -3.21 15.70 -9.28
N TRP A 76 -3.28 16.96 -8.91
CA TRP A 76 -4.53 17.61 -8.46
C TRP A 76 -4.49 19.10 -8.77
N LYS A 77 -5.67 19.69 -8.88
CA LYS A 77 -5.85 21.13 -9.08
C LYS A 77 -7.13 21.64 -8.40
N THR A 78 -7.12 22.90 -8.04
CA THR A 78 -8.33 23.65 -7.69
C THR A 78 -8.96 24.22 -8.96
N THR A 79 -10.25 24.03 -9.12
CA THR A 79 -11.04 24.65 -10.20
C THR A 79 -11.75 25.91 -9.73
N ASP A 80 -12.09 25.96 -8.46
CA ASP A 80 -12.64 27.10 -7.72
C ASP A 80 -12.25 26.97 -6.23
N PRO A 81 -12.50 27.98 -5.36
CA PRO A 81 -12.07 27.97 -3.96
C PRO A 81 -12.51 26.76 -3.13
N ASN A 82 -13.56 26.07 -3.56
CA ASN A 82 -14.17 24.95 -2.82
C ASN A 82 -14.09 23.61 -3.54
N THR A 83 -13.53 23.57 -4.77
CA THR A 83 -13.51 22.36 -5.61
C THR A 83 -12.09 21.93 -5.96
N TRP A 84 -11.73 20.72 -5.52
CA TRP A 84 -10.50 20.04 -5.87
C TRP A 84 -10.77 18.89 -6.82
N VAL A 85 -9.99 18.80 -7.87
CA VAL A 85 -10.01 17.68 -8.83
C VAL A 85 -8.74 16.90 -8.71
N PHE A 86 -8.86 15.59 -8.47
CA PHE A 86 -7.74 14.65 -8.40
C PHE A 86 -7.76 13.72 -9.61
N ASN A 87 -6.64 13.59 -10.30
CA ASN A 87 -6.46 12.58 -11.33
C ASN A 87 -5.92 11.31 -10.70
N LEU A 88 -6.63 10.20 -10.83
CA LEU A 88 -6.25 8.94 -10.19
C LEU A 88 -5.27 8.16 -11.06
N ARG A 89 -4.33 7.48 -10.42
CA ARG A 89 -3.41 6.54 -11.05
C ARG A 89 -4.21 5.38 -11.64
N LYS A 90 -3.90 5.00 -12.89
CA LYS A 90 -4.53 3.88 -13.58
C LYS A 90 -3.90 2.54 -13.18
N GLY A 91 -4.69 1.47 -13.23
CA GLY A 91 -4.22 0.10 -13.01
C GLY A 91 -3.88 -0.22 -11.54
N VAL A 92 -4.34 0.58 -10.59
CA VAL A 92 -4.22 0.29 -9.17
C VAL A 92 -5.19 -0.83 -8.80
N LYS A 93 -4.70 -1.80 -8.03
CA LYS A 93 -5.50 -2.92 -7.54
C LYS A 93 -5.50 -2.97 -6.02
N PHE A 94 -6.62 -3.40 -5.45
CA PHE A 94 -6.70 -3.80 -4.05
C PHE A 94 -5.96 -5.12 -3.81
N SER A 95 -5.71 -5.44 -2.56
CA SER A 95 -5.04 -6.68 -2.16
C SER A 95 -5.76 -7.96 -2.58
N ASP A 96 -7.06 -7.90 -2.82
CA ASP A 96 -7.89 -8.99 -3.34
C ASP A 96 -7.84 -9.12 -4.88
N GLY A 97 -7.11 -8.21 -5.56
CA GLY A 97 -6.95 -8.18 -7.01
C GLY A 97 -8.00 -7.38 -7.77
N THR A 98 -9.02 -6.84 -7.11
CA THR A 98 -10.02 -5.97 -7.74
C THR A 98 -9.43 -4.61 -8.13
N ASP A 99 -9.97 -3.97 -9.16
CA ASP A 99 -9.48 -2.68 -9.62
C ASP A 99 -10.04 -1.54 -8.77
N MET A 100 -9.15 -0.62 -8.35
CA MET A 100 -9.53 0.62 -7.69
C MET A 100 -10.16 1.59 -8.69
N THR A 101 -11.27 2.21 -8.33
CA THR A 101 -12.01 3.18 -9.13
C THR A 101 -12.25 4.49 -8.36
N ALA A 102 -12.71 5.53 -9.07
CA ALA A 102 -13.12 6.77 -8.43
C ALA A 102 -14.28 6.59 -7.44
N LYS A 103 -15.12 5.55 -7.62
CA LYS A 103 -16.22 5.25 -6.68
C LYS A 103 -15.69 4.84 -5.31
N ASP A 104 -14.59 4.10 -5.26
CA ASP A 104 -13.97 3.66 -4.02
C ASP A 104 -13.37 4.84 -3.25
N VAL A 105 -12.78 5.80 -3.96
CA VAL A 105 -12.30 7.05 -3.36
C VAL A 105 -13.46 7.86 -2.79
N VAL A 106 -14.55 8.02 -3.55
CA VAL A 106 -15.76 8.73 -3.07
C VAL A 106 -16.35 8.02 -1.86
N PHE A 107 -16.46 6.69 -1.89
CA PHE A 107 -16.94 5.91 -0.74
C PHE A 107 -16.10 6.15 0.50
N SER A 108 -14.77 6.12 0.37
CA SER A 108 -13.84 6.34 1.48
C SER A 108 -14.01 7.72 2.10
N ILE A 109 -14.10 8.78 1.28
CA ILE A 109 -14.32 10.15 1.75
C ILE A 109 -15.68 10.31 2.44
N LEU A 110 -16.74 9.76 1.85
CA LEU A 110 -18.08 9.82 2.44
C LEU A 110 -18.14 9.06 3.77
N ARG A 111 -17.47 7.91 3.86
CA ARG A 111 -17.36 7.15 5.10
C ARG A 111 -16.62 7.95 6.19
N ALA A 112 -15.52 8.59 5.85
CA ALA A 112 -14.78 9.44 6.78
C ALA A 112 -15.60 10.65 7.30
N LYS A 113 -16.62 11.08 6.57
CA LYS A 113 -17.52 12.17 6.96
C LYS A 113 -18.69 11.74 7.84
N GLN A 114 -18.88 10.46 8.11
CA GLN A 114 -19.97 9.97 8.96
C GLN A 114 -19.75 10.34 10.43
N PRO A 115 -20.83 10.58 11.22
CA PRO A 115 -20.72 11.01 12.62
C PRO A 115 -20.00 10.05 13.56
N LEU A 116 -19.89 8.76 13.19
CA LEU A 116 -19.16 7.74 13.94
C LEU A 116 -17.64 7.72 13.63
N SER A 117 -17.19 8.50 12.66
CA SER A 117 -15.77 8.68 12.39
C SER A 117 -15.21 9.70 13.37
N LEU A 118 -14.20 9.34 14.17
CA LEU A 118 -13.51 10.23 15.11
C LEU A 118 -12.68 11.33 14.41
N ILE A 119 -12.69 11.36 13.07
CA ILE A 119 -12.09 12.44 12.27
C ILE A 119 -12.99 13.69 12.26
N HIS A 120 -14.23 13.58 12.69
CA HIS A 120 -15.10 14.74 12.92
C HIS A 120 -14.68 15.48 14.20
N ILE A 121 -13.86 16.45 14.00
CA ILE A 121 -13.67 17.56 14.95
C ILE A 121 -14.50 18.74 14.46
#